data_548521e6c7c93a33513682e231462a3f
#
_entry.id   548521e6c7c93a33513682e231462a3f
#
_cell.length_a   1.000
_cell.length_b   1.000
_cell.length_c   1.000
_cell.angle_alpha   90.00
_cell.angle_beta   90.00
_cell.angle_gamma   90.00
#
_symmetry.space_group_name_H-M   'P 1'
#
loop_
_entity.id
_entity.type
_entity.pdbx_description
1 polymer ?
#
loop_
_entity_poly.entity_id
_entity_poly.type
_entity_poly.pdbx_seq_one_letter_code
_entity_poly.pdbx_strand_id
1 'polypeptide(L)'
;MEKFRFGIVSTSSIAPRFLAALRAEGWGEAVALSSRTLEKAQEKAAEWNIPKAYGSHRELLEDDSIDIVYISAVNAQHYPLAKQALEMGKHVVCEKPCTTSAAHTKELFALAQKKDLFLMEAEKMLFLPTLLEVRKRIMAGELGELYMAELSHSFAASYNTWMFDKAAGGGTLLSSGIYAVQLLLWLFGPIKEIRGIRSAMENGAEWQYVLSGEMENGLLFSIKNSTRAILDNTARLYGTRGYVEIPEYWKARKAVFHIKGQDAETVAYPCEHELIYEVRHIAECMKSGRRTSPVVTEELSVAGIAALEKVAADW
;
A
#
# COMPACT_ATOMS: atom_id res chain seq x y z
N MET A 1 15.44 5.11 24.57
CA MET A 1 15.93 5.28 23.17
C MET A 1 15.36 6.57 22.65
N GLU A 2 16.17 7.31 21.93
CA GLU A 2 15.73 8.52 21.23
C GLU A 2 14.67 8.13 20.19
N LYS A 3 13.61 8.94 20.06
CA LYS A 3 12.54 8.69 19.09
C LYS A 3 12.96 9.13 17.71
N PHE A 4 12.57 8.38 16.69
CA PHE A 4 12.70 8.84 15.31
C PHE A 4 11.77 10.03 15.03
N ARG A 5 12.29 11.05 14.39
CA ARG A 5 11.58 12.31 14.11
C ARG A 5 11.02 12.28 12.69
N PHE A 6 9.68 12.21 12.61
CA PHE A 6 8.96 12.14 11.34
C PHE A 6 8.59 13.51 10.79
N GLY A 7 8.88 13.72 9.51
CA GLY A 7 8.27 14.75 8.68
C GLY A 7 7.08 14.17 7.91
N ILE A 8 5.91 14.79 8.02
CA ILE A 8 4.69 14.37 7.32
C ILE A 8 4.56 15.19 6.04
N VAL A 9 4.68 14.55 4.89
CA VAL A 9 4.58 15.18 3.59
C VAL A 9 3.18 15.03 3.04
N SER A 10 2.42 16.15 2.98
CA SER A 10 1.02 16.25 2.58
C SER A 10 0.01 16.10 3.73
N THR A 11 -1.16 16.68 3.52
CA THR A 11 -2.31 16.67 4.44
C THR A 11 -3.41 15.70 3.97
N SER A 12 -3.00 14.53 3.51
CA SER A 12 -3.91 13.49 3.00
C SER A 12 -4.79 12.88 4.10
N SER A 13 -5.87 12.23 3.71
CA SER A 13 -6.80 11.57 4.64
C SER A 13 -6.20 10.37 5.38
N ILE A 14 -5.12 9.78 4.88
CA ILE A 14 -4.43 8.68 5.55
C ILE A 14 -3.49 9.18 6.67
N ALA A 15 -2.97 10.41 6.57
CA ALA A 15 -1.99 10.94 7.52
C ALA A 15 -2.46 10.90 8.99
N PRO A 16 -3.71 11.28 9.36
CA PRO A 16 -4.18 11.16 10.75
C PRO A 16 -4.15 9.73 11.28
N ARG A 17 -4.43 8.74 10.42
CA ARG A 17 -4.40 7.31 10.80
C ARG A 17 -2.99 6.81 11.04
N PHE A 18 -2.04 7.23 10.19
CA PHE A 18 -0.61 6.96 10.40
C PHE A 18 -0.11 7.60 11.70
N LEU A 19 -0.47 8.85 11.96
CA LEU A 19 -0.11 9.57 13.19
C LEU A 19 -0.68 8.90 14.44
N ALA A 20 -1.92 8.40 14.39
CA ALA A 20 -2.51 7.64 15.50
C ALA A 20 -1.74 6.36 15.79
N ALA A 21 -1.38 5.61 14.76
CA ALA A 21 -0.56 4.40 14.87
C ALA A 21 0.86 4.71 15.41
N LEU A 22 1.49 5.78 14.91
CA LEU A 22 2.82 6.21 15.33
C LEU A 22 2.84 6.58 16.83
N ARG A 23 1.81 7.29 17.29
CA ARG A 23 1.66 7.65 18.71
C ARG A 23 1.42 6.42 19.58
N ALA A 24 0.59 5.48 19.12
CA ALA A 24 0.30 4.25 19.86
C ALA A 24 1.55 3.37 20.03
N GLU A 25 2.41 3.29 19.03
CA GLU A 25 3.66 2.51 19.07
C GLU A 25 4.78 3.25 19.81
N GLY A 26 4.78 4.58 19.87
CA GLY A 26 5.61 5.42 20.74
C GLY A 26 7.11 5.47 20.43
N TRP A 27 7.60 4.81 19.35
CA TRP A 27 9.03 4.81 18.97
C TRP A 27 9.44 5.97 18.06
N GLY A 28 8.45 6.67 17.50
CA GLY A 28 8.65 7.86 16.68
C GLY A 28 7.69 8.97 17.05
N GLU A 29 7.96 10.17 16.57
CA GLU A 29 7.10 11.33 16.75
C GLU A 29 7.07 12.19 15.49
N ALA A 30 5.92 12.74 15.16
CA ALA A 30 5.80 13.69 14.07
C ALA A 30 6.22 15.08 14.54
N VAL A 31 7.32 15.59 13.99
CA VAL A 31 7.90 16.89 14.37
C VAL A 31 7.57 18.00 13.37
N ALA A 32 7.20 17.66 12.15
CA ALA A 32 6.92 18.61 11.08
C ALA A 32 5.86 18.10 10.12
N LEU A 33 5.10 19.02 9.54
CA LEU A 33 4.11 18.79 8.50
C LEU A 33 4.32 19.79 7.36
N SER A 34 4.17 19.35 6.12
CA SER A 34 4.15 20.25 4.96
C SER A 34 2.90 20.12 4.13
N SER A 35 2.50 21.22 3.52
CA SER A 35 1.43 21.32 2.55
C SER A 35 1.84 22.24 1.40
N ARG A 36 0.99 22.33 0.36
CA ARG A 36 1.21 23.27 -0.79
C ARG A 36 1.08 24.73 -0.40
N THR A 37 0.46 25.03 0.74
CA THR A 37 0.37 26.39 1.31
C THR A 37 0.69 26.33 2.80
N LEU A 38 1.31 27.38 3.32
CA LEU A 38 1.65 27.50 4.73
C LEU A 38 0.41 27.51 5.63
N GLU A 39 -0.65 28.22 5.21
CA GLU A 39 -1.92 28.26 5.94
C GLU A 39 -2.50 26.87 6.19
N LYS A 40 -2.53 26.02 5.12
CA LYS A 40 -3.03 24.67 5.24
C LYS A 40 -2.14 23.79 6.10
N ALA A 41 -0.83 23.97 6.01
CA ALA A 41 0.11 23.26 6.88
C ALA A 41 -0.09 23.65 8.34
N GLN A 42 -0.24 24.93 8.66
CA GLN A 42 -0.47 25.43 10.02
C GLN A 42 -1.81 24.95 10.59
N GLU A 43 -2.89 25.03 9.82
CA GLU A 43 -4.21 24.49 10.22
C GLU A 43 -4.10 23.01 10.62
N LYS A 44 -3.51 22.19 9.77
CA LYS A 44 -3.41 20.75 10.02
C LYS A 44 -2.35 20.38 11.07
N ALA A 45 -1.27 21.13 11.17
CA ALA A 45 -0.28 20.95 12.22
C ALA A 45 -0.90 21.20 13.61
N ALA A 46 -1.71 22.27 13.74
CA ALA A 46 -2.44 22.55 14.97
C ALA A 46 -3.47 21.43 15.30
N GLU A 47 -4.27 21.02 14.31
CA GLU A 47 -5.25 19.94 14.46
C GLU A 47 -4.59 18.60 14.89
N TRP A 48 -3.45 18.30 14.31
CA TRP A 48 -2.76 17.02 14.54
C TRP A 48 -1.67 17.09 15.62
N ASN A 49 -1.54 18.23 16.32
CA ASN A 49 -0.52 18.47 17.35
C ASN A 49 0.91 18.19 16.85
N ILE A 50 1.25 18.76 15.70
CA ILE A 50 2.61 18.72 15.11
C ILE A 50 3.25 20.08 15.28
N PRO A 51 4.48 20.18 15.85
CA PRO A 51 5.04 21.48 16.28
C PRO A 51 5.45 22.40 15.13
N LYS A 52 5.87 21.85 13.97
CA LYS A 52 6.35 22.65 12.84
C LYS A 52 5.46 22.49 11.63
N ALA A 53 5.24 23.58 10.89
CA ALA A 53 4.46 23.62 9.66
C ALA A 53 5.26 24.34 8.55
N TYR A 54 5.30 23.74 7.35
CA TYR A 54 6.01 24.25 6.19
C TYR A 54 5.06 24.46 5.01
N GLY A 55 5.24 25.60 4.31
CA GLY A 55 4.43 25.98 3.14
C GLY A 55 4.82 25.25 1.85
N SER A 56 5.94 24.54 1.88
CA SER A 56 6.38 23.68 0.78
C SER A 56 6.96 22.38 1.30
N HIS A 57 6.92 21.31 0.47
CA HIS A 57 7.53 20.04 0.83
C HIS A 57 9.05 20.14 0.90
N ARG A 58 9.66 21.02 0.07
CA ARG A 58 11.09 21.24 0.04
C ARG A 58 11.60 21.80 1.37
N GLU A 59 10.94 22.82 1.93
CA GLU A 59 11.32 23.40 3.24
C GLU A 59 11.30 22.34 4.35
N LEU A 60 10.31 21.45 4.34
CA LEU A 60 10.27 20.34 5.30
C LEU A 60 11.47 19.39 5.11
N LEU A 61 11.82 19.06 3.86
CA LEU A 61 12.93 18.15 3.58
C LEU A 61 14.30 18.78 3.93
N GLU A 62 14.42 20.10 3.93
CA GLU A 62 15.61 20.86 4.33
C GLU A 62 15.78 20.95 5.87
N ASP A 63 14.77 20.55 6.67
CA ASP A 63 14.87 20.56 8.13
C ASP A 63 15.73 19.40 8.65
N ASP A 64 16.92 19.71 9.18
CA ASP A 64 17.86 18.72 9.74
C ASP A 64 17.34 18.01 11.00
N SER A 65 16.26 18.54 11.63
CA SER A 65 15.64 17.86 12.74
C SER A 65 14.76 16.65 12.35
N ILE A 66 14.62 16.36 11.05
CA ILE A 66 13.81 15.24 10.53
C ILE A 66 14.73 14.09 10.13
N ASP A 67 14.44 12.89 10.65
CA ASP A 67 15.18 11.67 10.33
C ASP A 67 14.52 10.89 9.18
N ILE A 68 13.21 10.82 9.19
CA ILE A 68 12.40 10.02 8.29
C ILE A 68 11.18 10.81 7.81
N VAL A 69 10.81 10.65 6.55
CA VAL A 69 9.61 11.27 6.00
C VAL A 69 8.56 10.22 5.65
N TYR A 70 7.32 10.53 5.99
CA TYR A 70 6.15 9.80 5.53
C TYR A 70 5.49 10.58 4.40
N ILE A 71 5.51 10.00 3.18
CA ILE A 71 5.00 10.64 1.97
C ILE A 71 3.61 10.07 1.66
N SER A 72 2.59 10.92 1.73
CA SER A 72 1.19 10.59 1.47
C SER A 72 0.52 11.59 0.51
N ALA A 73 1.28 12.11 -0.43
CA ALA A 73 0.81 13.00 -1.49
C ALA A 73 -0.05 12.25 -2.53
N VAL A 74 -0.47 12.91 -3.60
CA VAL A 74 -1.08 12.23 -4.75
C VAL A 74 -0.05 11.35 -5.46
N ASN A 75 -0.49 10.26 -6.07
CA ASN A 75 0.40 9.21 -6.58
C ASN A 75 1.53 9.73 -7.50
N ALA A 76 1.22 10.67 -8.39
CA ALA A 76 2.21 11.26 -9.30
C ALA A 76 3.33 12.05 -8.57
N GLN A 77 3.13 12.44 -7.32
CA GLN A 77 4.10 13.17 -6.51
C GLN A 77 4.98 12.24 -5.65
N HIS A 78 4.67 10.96 -5.55
CA HIS A 78 5.45 10.02 -4.73
C HIS A 78 6.91 9.95 -5.19
N TYR A 79 7.14 9.72 -6.48
CA TYR A 79 8.50 9.63 -7.03
C TYR A 79 9.33 10.89 -6.83
N PRO A 80 8.92 12.09 -7.29
CA PRO A 80 9.76 13.28 -7.13
C PRO A 80 10.01 13.64 -5.67
N LEU A 81 9.05 13.46 -4.78
CA LEU A 81 9.20 13.75 -3.36
C LEU A 81 10.10 12.72 -2.65
N ALA A 82 9.93 11.43 -2.93
CA ALA A 82 10.78 10.39 -2.37
C ALA A 82 12.24 10.52 -2.85
N LYS A 83 12.45 10.82 -4.14
CA LYS A 83 13.78 11.07 -4.69
C LYS A 83 14.45 12.24 -4.00
N GLN A 84 13.76 13.38 -3.89
CA GLN A 84 14.28 14.57 -3.21
C GLN A 84 14.61 14.28 -1.74
N ALA A 85 13.74 13.57 -1.03
CA ALA A 85 13.97 13.19 0.37
C ALA A 85 15.23 12.33 0.53
N LEU A 86 15.38 11.29 -0.31
CA LEU A 86 16.58 10.45 -0.31
C LEU A 86 17.85 11.26 -0.68
N GLU A 87 17.77 12.17 -1.67
CA GLU A 87 18.89 13.04 -2.04
C GLU A 87 19.32 13.94 -0.88
N MET A 88 18.39 14.37 -0.04
CA MET A 88 18.63 15.18 1.17
C MET A 88 18.95 14.34 2.42
N GLY A 89 19.17 13.03 2.26
CA GLY A 89 19.62 12.17 3.37
C GLY A 89 18.51 11.75 4.33
N LYS A 90 17.24 11.84 3.95
CA LYS A 90 16.11 11.39 4.78
C LYS A 90 15.76 9.94 4.47
N HIS A 91 15.44 9.15 5.51
CA HIS A 91 14.75 7.89 5.36
C HIS A 91 13.33 8.12 4.83
N VAL A 92 12.77 7.18 4.06
CA VAL A 92 11.49 7.37 3.40
C VAL A 92 10.53 6.20 3.65
N VAL A 93 9.32 6.52 4.07
CA VAL A 93 8.14 5.66 3.99
C VAL A 93 7.17 6.33 3.02
N CYS A 94 6.90 5.67 1.89
CA CYS A 94 6.07 6.23 0.83
C CYS A 94 4.76 5.43 0.70
N GLU A 95 3.62 6.12 0.73
CA GLU A 95 2.32 5.47 0.51
C GLU A 95 2.28 4.70 -0.81
N LYS A 96 1.45 3.68 -0.80
CA LYS A 96 1.18 2.87 -2.00
C LYS A 96 0.30 3.63 -3.01
N PRO A 97 0.53 3.43 -4.31
CA PRO A 97 1.67 2.73 -4.88
C PRO A 97 2.96 3.52 -4.65
N CYS A 98 4.08 2.85 -4.47
CA CYS A 98 5.38 3.51 -4.21
C CYS A 98 5.67 4.62 -5.22
N THR A 99 5.45 4.33 -6.49
CA THR A 99 5.39 5.31 -7.59
C THR A 99 4.34 4.89 -8.62
N THR A 100 4.18 5.67 -9.68
CA THR A 100 3.33 5.31 -10.82
C THR A 100 4.08 4.59 -11.93
N SER A 101 5.36 4.26 -11.74
CA SER A 101 6.22 3.57 -12.72
C SER A 101 7.17 2.59 -12.05
N ALA A 102 7.26 1.37 -12.59
CA ALA A 102 8.19 0.35 -12.13
C ALA A 102 9.66 0.80 -12.24
N ALA A 103 10.00 1.53 -13.32
CA ALA A 103 11.34 2.09 -13.50
C ALA A 103 11.67 3.12 -12.40
N HIS A 104 10.74 4.01 -12.06
CA HIS A 104 10.91 4.97 -10.98
C HIS A 104 10.99 4.29 -9.60
N THR A 105 10.17 3.28 -9.35
CA THR A 105 10.25 2.50 -8.10
C THR A 105 11.65 1.89 -7.95
N LYS A 106 12.16 1.22 -8.98
CA LYS A 106 13.51 0.63 -8.99
C LYS A 106 14.61 1.69 -8.78
N GLU A 107 14.49 2.85 -9.41
CA GLU A 107 15.45 3.97 -9.23
C GLU A 107 15.48 4.44 -7.78
N LEU A 108 14.33 4.57 -7.11
CA LEU A 108 14.28 4.99 -5.71
C LEU A 108 14.97 3.99 -4.77
N PHE A 109 14.73 2.69 -4.94
CA PHE A 109 15.40 1.66 -4.13
C PHE A 109 16.92 1.66 -4.37
N ALA A 110 17.36 1.77 -5.62
CA ALA A 110 18.79 1.89 -5.94
C ALA A 110 19.42 3.15 -5.33
N LEU A 111 18.71 4.28 -5.33
CA LEU A 111 19.17 5.52 -4.71
C LEU A 111 19.24 5.38 -3.18
N ALA A 112 18.23 4.79 -2.55
CA ALA A 112 18.21 4.54 -1.11
C ALA A 112 19.38 3.64 -0.69
N GLN A 113 19.62 2.56 -1.41
CA GLN A 113 20.77 1.67 -1.19
C GLN A 113 22.10 2.40 -1.33
N LYS A 114 22.27 3.18 -2.40
CA LYS A 114 23.50 3.97 -2.64
C LYS A 114 23.80 4.95 -1.51
N LYS A 115 22.76 5.51 -0.89
CA LYS A 115 22.87 6.52 0.19
C LYS A 115 22.83 5.91 1.59
N ASP A 116 22.74 4.59 1.71
CA ASP A 116 22.56 3.87 2.98
C ASP A 116 21.33 4.34 3.77
N LEU A 117 20.22 4.60 3.07
CA LEU A 117 18.96 5.08 3.64
C LEU A 117 17.88 4.00 3.59
N PHE A 118 16.94 4.07 4.54
CA PHE A 118 15.75 3.21 4.54
C PHE A 118 14.72 3.75 3.52
N LEU A 119 14.19 2.85 2.69
CA LEU A 119 13.02 3.08 1.86
C LEU A 119 12.06 1.91 1.99
N MET A 120 10.78 2.22 2.22
CA MET A 120 9.69 1.24 2.23
C MET A 120 8.44 1.82 1.56
N GLU A 121 7.79 1.03 0.72
CA GLU A 121 6.41 1.28 0.32
C GLU A 121 5.46 0.95 1.48
N ALA A 122 4.54 1.86 1.80
CA ALA A 122 3.57 1.69 2.87
C ALA A 122 2.37 0.84 2.39
N GLU A 123 2.60 -0.48 2.31
CA GLU A 123 1.56 -1.46 1.99
C GLU A 123 1.09 -2.19 3.25
N LYS A 124 0.28 -1.48 4.05
CA LYS A 124 -0.18 -1.92 5.37
C LYS A 124 -0.81 -3.31 5.41
N MET A 125 -1.43 -3.71 4.28
CA MET A 125 -2.18 -4.96 4.19
C MET A 125 -1.31 -6.18 4.53
N LEU A 126 -0.07 -6.19 4.08
CA LEU A 126 0.83 -7.34 4.23
C LEU A 126 1.34 -7.55 5.67
N PHE A 127 1.05 -6.62 6.56
CA PHE A 127 1.39 -6.72 7.99
C PHE A 127 0.20 -7.14 8.86
N LEU A 128 -0.99 -7.30 8.28
CA LEU A 128 -2.20 -7.65 9.03
C LEU A 128 -2.11 -9.09 9.57
N PRO A 129 -2.33 -9.32 10.88
CA PRO A 129 -2.27 -10.65 11.47
C PRO A 129 -3.19 -11.66 10.77
N THR A 130 -4.36 -11.22 10.30
CA THR A 130 -5.28 -12.06 9.52
C THR A 130 -4.61 -12.62 8.26
N LEU A 131 -3.92 -11.76 7.49
CA LEU A 131 -3.27 -12.20 6.24
C LEU A 131 -2.00 -13.02 6.52
N LEU A 132 -1.27 -12.71 7.59
CA LEU A 132 -0.15 -13.53 8.02
C LEU A 132 -0.62 -14.96 8.39
N GLU A 133 -1.74 -15.10 9.10
CA GLU A 133 -2.32 -16.40 9.43
C GLU A 133 -2.83 -17.13 8.17
N VAL A 134 -3.51 -16.44 7.27
CA VAL A 134 -3.94 -17.00 5.97
C VAL A 134 -2.74 -17.56 5.21
N ARG A 135 -1.66 -16.77 5.07
CA ARG A 135 -0.43 -17.21 4.39
C ARG A 135 0.18 -18.43 5.06
N LYS A 136 0.30 -18.41 6.38
CA LYS A 136 0.83 -19.53 7.17
C LYS A 136 0.05 -20.84 6.90
N ARG A 137 -1.28 -20.79 6.92
CA ARG A 137 -2.14 -21.97 6.68
C ARG A 137 -2.09 -22.43 5.22
N ILE A 138 -2.00 -21.50 4.25
CA ILE A 138 -1.75 -21.85 2.86
C ILE A 138 -0.42 -22.61 2.71
N MET A 139 0.66 -22.07 3.30
CA MET A 139 1.98 -22.71 3.24
C MET A 139 2.04 -24.06 3.97
N ALA A 140 1.21 -24.24 5.01
CA ALA A 140 1.00 -25.54 5.66
C ALA A 140 0.18 -26.54 4.80
N GLY A 141 -0.34 -26.08 3.65
CA GLY A 141 -1.10 -26.89 2.71
C GLY A 141 -2.51 -27.22 3.17
N GLU A 142 -3.13 -26.48 4.09
CA GLU A 142 -4.45 -26.79 4.62
C GLU A 142 -5.54 -26.74 3.55
N LEU A 143 -5.43 -25.85 2.57
CA LEU A 143 -6.35 -25.75 1.42
C LEU A 143 -6.02 -26.74 0.29
N GLY A 144 -4.95 -27.51 0.42
CA GLY A 144 -4.42 -28.31 -0.66
C GLY A 144 -3.69 -27.46 -1.70
N GLU A 145 -3.63 -27.93 -2.93
CA GLU A 145 -3.06 -27.19 -4.06
C GLU A 145 -4.04 -26.09 -4.50
N LEU A 146 -3.56 -24.87 -4.65
CA LEU A 146 -4.37 -23.71 -5.00
C LEU A 146 -4.35 -23.50 -6.51
N TYR A 147 -5.54 -23.37 -7.12
CA TYR A 147 -5.73 -23.23 -8.56
C TYR A 147 -6.41 -21.94 -9.00
N MET A 148 -7.14 -21.26 -8.10
CA MET A 148 -7.88 -20.07 -8.49
C MET A 148 -7.94 -19.05 -7.35
N ALA A 149 -7.91 -17.76 -7.72
CA ALA A 149 -8.14 -16.64 -6.82
C ALA A 149 -9.12 -15.64 -7.44
N GLU A 150 -10.05 -15.15 -6.63
CA GLU A 150 -10.99 -14.09 -7.00
C GLU A 150 -10.88 -12.95 -6.00
N LEU A 151 -10.71 -11.72 -6.49
CA LEU A 151 -10.61 -10.53 -5.65
C LEU A 151 -11.58 -9.47 -6.14
N SER A 152 -12.31 -8.86 -5.23
CA SER A 152 -13.23 -7.78 -5.53
C SER A 152 -13.04 -6.62 -4.57
N HIS A 153 -13.11 -5.40 -5.11
CA HIS A 153 -13.03 -4.16 -4.33
C HIS A 153 -13.99 -3.12 -4.91
N SER A 154 -14.82 -2.56 -4.04
CA SER A 154 -15.67 -1.43 -4.40
C SER A 154 -15.74 -0.41 -3.29
N PHE A 155 -15.86 0.84 -3.65
CA PHE A 155 -16.02 1.95 -2.71
C PHE A 155 -16.78 3.10 -3.36
N ALA A 156 -17.49 3.86 -2.54
CA ALA A 156 -18.09 5.10 -2.99
C ALA A 156 -17.00 6.16 -3.18
N ALA A 157 -16.99 6.83 -4.32
CA ALA A 157 -16.00 7.82 -4.66
C ALA A 157 -16.62 9.15 -5.07
N SER A 158 -15.94 10.25 -4.73
CA SER A 158 -16.24 11.57 -5.28
C SER A 158 -15.39 11.79 -6.52
N TYR A 159 -16.04 11.98 -7.68
CA TYR A 159 -15.38 12.11 -8.98
C TYR A 159 -14.66 13.44 -9.19
N ASN A 160 -14.86 14.42 -8.30
CA ASN A 160 -14.19 15.72 -8.33
C ASN A 160 -12.90 15.77 -7.49
N THR A 161 -12.30 14.61 -7.24
CA THR A 161 -11.06 14.52 -6.45
C THR A 161 -9.88 14.10 -7.33
N TRP A 162 -8.66 14.25 -6.81
CA TRP A 162 -7.42 13.81 -7.45
C TRP A 162 -7.45 12.33 -7.89
N MET A 163 -8.25 11.51 -7.20
CA MET A 163 -8.39 10.08 -7.53
C MET A 163 -8.88 9.83 -8.95
N PHE A 164 -9.57 10.80 -9.57
CA PHE A 164 -10.03 10.74 -10.95
C PHE A 164 -9.35 11.77 -11.86
N ASP A 165 -8.22 12.32 -11.40
CA ASP A 165 -7.31 13.12 -12.22
C ASP A 165 -6.14 12.23 -12.69
N LYS A 166 -6.10 11.90 -13.98
CA LYS A 166 -5.05 11.05 -14.56
C LYS A 166 -3.66 11.66 -14.38
N ALA A 167 -3.54 13.00 -14.46
CA ALA A 167 -2.27 13.71 -14.26
C ALA A 167 -1.76 13.62 -12.82
N ALA A 168 -2.66 13.49 -11.86
CA ALA A 168 -2.31 13.24 -10.46
C ALA A 168 -1.95 11.76 -10.15
N GLY A 169 -1.96 10.89 -11.16
CA GLY A 169 -1.81 9.45 -10.98
C GLY A 169 -3.09 8.78 -10.46
N GLY A 170 -4.25 9.38 -10.74
CA GLY A 170 -5.56 8.86 -10.37
C GLY A 170 -6.02 7.70 -11.24
N GLY A 171 -7.14 7.13 -10.87
CA GLY A 171 -7.74 5.93 -11.43
C GLY A 171 -7.79 4.80 -10.42
N THR A 172 -8.80 3.92 -10.55
CA THR A 172 -8.99 2.79 -9.62
C THR A 172 -7.89 1.75 -9.75
N LEU A 173 -7.20 1.68 -10.90
CA LEU A 173 -6.12 0.72 -11.13
C LEU A 173 -4.95 0.95 -10.16
N LEU A 174 -4.43 2.17 -10.09
CA LEU A 174 -3.32 2.53 -9.19
C LEU A 174 -3.79 2.67 -7.74
N SER A 175 -4.95 3.27 -7.49
CA SER A 175 -5.38 3.59 -6.12
C SER A 175 -5.80 2.37 -5.30
N SER A 176 -6.42 1.38 -5.92
CA SER A 176 -6.92 0.17 -5.25
C SER A 176 -6.52 -1.16 -5.88
N GLY A 177 -6.22 -1.18 -7.20
CA GLY A 177 -5.76 -2.40 -7.87
C GLY A 177 -4.44 -2.93 -7.36
N ILE A 178 -3.58 -2.04 -6.91
CA ILE A 178 -2.28 -2.40 -6.33
C ILE A 178 -2.42 -3.37 -5.14
N TYR A 179 -3.45 -3.22 -4.28
CA TYR A 179 -3.69 -4.15 -3.18
C TYR A 179 -3.89 -5.58 -3.67
N ALA A 180 -4.75 -5.78 -4.67
CA ALA A 180 -5.04 -7.11 -5.19
C ALA A 180 -3.81 -7.74 -5.85
N VAL A 181 -3.09 -6.96 -6.65
CA VAL A 181 -1.86 -7.42 -7.34
C VAL A 181 -0.77 -7.76 -6.34
N GLN A 182 -0.52 -6.92 -5.34
CA GLN A 182 0.50 -7.19 -4.33
C GLN A 182 0.13 -8.37 -3.42
N LEU A 183 -1.16 -8.58 -3.11
CA LEU A 183 -1.60 -9.77 -2.38
C LEU A 183 -1.29 -11.05 -3.17
N LEU A 184 -1.59 -11.08 -4.47
CA LEU A 184 -1.30 -12.23 -5.33
C LEU A 184 0.21 -12.49 -5.43
N LEU A 185 1.00 -11.46 -5.68
CA LEU A 185 2.47 -11.54 -5.73
C LEU A 185 3.07 -12.06 -4.42
N TRP A 186 2.58 -11.57 -3.29
CA TRP A 186 3.07 -11.93 -1.96
C TRP A 186 2.73 -13.37 -1.56
N LEU A 187 1.56 -13.88 -2.00
CA LEU A 187 1.11 -15.24 -1.69
C LEU A 187 1.65 -16.28 -2.68
N PHE A 188 1.73 -15.94 -3.95
CA PHE A 188 1.88 -16.94 -5.04
C PHE A 188 3.11 -16.70 -5.92
N GLY A 189 3.86 -15.62 -5.70
CA GLY A 189 5.04 -15.28 -6.50
C GLY A 189 4.70 -14.49 -7.78
N PRO A 190 5.51 -14.58 -8.83
CA PRO A 190 5.39 -13.72 -10.01
C PRO A 190 4.11 -13.99 -10.83
N ILE A 191 3.57 -12.90 -11.42
CA ILE A 191 2.50 -12.96 -12.41
C ILE A 191 3.09 -13.26 -13.77
N LYS A 192 2.64 -14.34 -14.41
CA LYS A 192 3.01 -14.74 -15.77
C LYS A 192 2.30 -13.88 -16.81
N GLU A 193 0.98 -13.74 -16.66
CA GLU A 193 0.14 -12.96 -17.55
C GLU A 193 -0.98 -12.26 -16.80
N ILE A 194 -1.28 -11.02 -17.20
CA ILE A 194 -2.41 -10.24 -16.71
C ILE A 194 -2.98 -9.38 -17.84
N ARG A 195 -4.28 -9.40 -18.02
CA ARG A 195 -5.02 -8.60 -19.00
C ARG A 195 -6.36 -8.15 -18.41
N GLY A 196 -7.00 -7.18 -19.06
CA GLY A 196 -8.33 -6.76 -18.62
C GLY A 196 -9.00 -5.73 -19.49
N ILE A 197 -10.23 -5.41 -19.09
CA ILE A 197 -11.06 -4.37 -19.67
C ILE A 197 -11.45 -3.36 -18.60
N ARG A 198 -11.64 -2.12 -19.03
CA ARG A 198 -12.03 -1.02 -18.14
C ARG A 198 -13.20 -0.22 -18.68
N SER A 199 -13.83 0.53 -17.77
CA SER A 199 -14.57 1.74 -18.09
C SER A 199 -13.89 2.93 -17.45
N ALA A 200 -13.73 4.01 -18.18
CA ALA A 200 -12.97 5.18 -17.74
C ALA A 200 -13.72 6.48 -18.05
N MET A 201 -13.31 7.56 -17.41
CA MET A 201 -13.67 8.93 -17.71
C MET A 201 -13.01 9.39 -19.02
N GLU A 202 -13.44 10.52 -19.58
CA GLU A 202 -12.85 11.11 -20.79
C GLU A 202 -11.35 11.40 -20.64
N ASN A 203 -10.89 11.75 -19.45
CA ASN A 203 -9.47 11.95 -19.13
C ASN A 203 -8.67 10.65 -18.97
N GLY A 204 -9.30 9.48 -19.13
CA GLY A 204 -8.68 8.15 -19.04
C GLY A 204 -8.55 7.58 -17.63
N ALA A 205 -8.99 8.29 -16.58
CA ALA A 205 -9.00 7.72 -15.23
C ALA A 205 -10.09 6.65 -15.10
N GLU A 206 -9.73 5.45 -14.69
CA GLU A 206 -10.64 4.33 -14.58
C GLU A 206 -11.55 4.45 -13.36
N TRP A 207 -12.86 4.24 -13.55
CA TRP A 207 -13.80 4.08 -12.43
C TRP A 207 -14.16 2.62 -12.14
N GLN A 208 -13.88 1.72 -13.08
CA GLN A 208 -14.02 0.27 -12.86
C GLN A 208 -13.22 -0.53 -13.88
N TYR A 209 -12.90 -1.76 -13.51
CA TYR A 209 -12.22 -2.72 -14.39
C TYR A 209 -12.47 -4.16 -13.94
N VAL A 210 -12.25 -5.07 -14.86
CA VAL A 210 -12.10 -6.50 -14.62
C VAL A 210 -10.77 -6.94 -15.22
N LEU A 211 -9.91 -7.54 -14.38
CA LEU A 211 -8.66 -8.16 -14.81
C LEU A 211 -8.76 -9.67 -14.63
N SER A 212 -8.03 -10.40 -15.45
CA SER A 212 -7.77 -11.83 -15.31
C SER A 212 -6.33 -12.15 -15.68
N GLY A 213 -5.80 -13.24 -15.16
CA GLY A 213 -4.44 -13.62 -15.43
C GLY A 213 -4.06 -14.98 -14.85
N GLU A 214 -2.77 -15.28 -15.00
CA GLU A 214 -2.14 -16.51 -14.54
C GLU A 214 -0.85 -16.16 -13.78
N MET A 215 -0.62 -16.83 -12.65
CA MET A 215 0.66 -16.79 -11.92
C MET A 215 1.65 -17.78 -12.55
N GLU A 216 2.94 -17.60 -12.32
CA GLU A 216 3.98 -18.54 -12.83
C GLU A 216 3.78 -20.00 -12.35
N ASN A 217 3.15 -20.19 -11.19
CA ASN A 217 2.80 -21.51 -10.66
C ASN A 217 1.52 -22.12 -11.25
N GLY A 218 0.89 -21.46 -12.25
CA GLY A 218 -0.32 -21.94 -12.92
C GLY A 218 -1.65 -21.55 -12.25
N LEU A 219 -1.64 -20.84 -11.13
CA LEU A 219 -2.85 -20.33 -10.49
C LEU A 219 -3.51 -19.28 -11.38
N LEU A 220 -4.79 -19.44 -11.69
CA LEU A 220 -5.60 -18.45 -12.40
C LEU A 220 -6.21 -17.46 -11.42
N PHE A 221 -6.32 -16.19 -11.84
CA PHE A 221 -6.95 -15.18 -10.99
C PHE A 221 -7.88 -14.23 -11.75
N SER A 222 -8.83 -13.65 -11.01
CA SER A 222 -9.64 -12.52 -11.46
C SER A 222 -9.67 -11.40 -10.40
N ILE A 223 -9.61 -10.15 -10.86
CA ILE A 223 -9.70 -8.95 -10.01
C ILE A 223 -10.81 -8.06 -10.56
N LYS A 224 -11.76 -7.69 -9.72
CA LYS A 224 -12.84 -6.76 -10.05
C LYS A 224 -12.74 -5.52 -9.18
N ASN A 225 -12.83 -4.35 -9.79
CA ASN A 225 -12.89 -3.09 -9.04
C ASN A 225 -13.98 -2.19 -9.60
N SER A 226 -14.71 -1.51 -8.73
CA SER A 226 -15.72 -0.54 -9.15
C SER A 226 -15.93 0.56 -8.12
N THR A 227 -16.10 1.79 -8.60
CA THR A 227 -16.63 2.91 -7.82
C THR A 227 -18.09 3.21 -8.14
N ARG A 228 -18.70 2.42 -9.04
CA ARG A 228 -20.09 2.60 -9.55
C ARG A 228 -21.02 1.45 -9.16
N ALA A 229 -20.47 0.29 -8.84
CA ALA A 229 -21.21 -0.88 -8.39
C ALA A 229 -20.75 -1.30 -6.99
N ILE A 230 -21.66 -1.84 -6.20
CA ILE A 230 -21.33 -2.45 -4.91
C ILE A 230 -20.92 -3.90 -5.20
N LEU A 231 -19.72 -4.26 -4.80
CA LEU A 231 -19.17 -5.61 -4.84
C LEU A 231 -19.10 -6.18 -3.42
N ASP A 232 -18.82 -7.47 -3.30
CA ASP A 232 -18.73 -8.16 -2.00
C ASP A 232 -17.43 -7.85 -1.22
N ASN A 233 -16.48 -7.13 -1.83
CA ASN A 233 -15.26 -6.66 -1.18
C ASN A 233 -14.44 -7.78 -0.50
N THR A 234 -14.24 -8.88 -1.22
CA THR A 234 -13.68 -10.12 -0.67
C THR A 234 -12.58 -10.65 -1.58
N ALA A 235 -11.52 -11.23 -1.00
CA ALA A 235 -10.63 -12.14 -1.70
C ALA A 235 -11.04 -13.58 -1.35
N ARG A 236 -11.12 -14.45 -2.37
CA ARG A 236 -11.34 -15.90 -2.24
C ARG A 236 -10.22 -16.66 -2.91
N LEU A 237 -9.63 -17.61 -2.17
CA LEU A 237 -8.53 -18.44 -2.64
C LEU A 237 -8.98 -19.88 -2.60
N TYR A 238 -9.04 -20.53 -3.76
CA TYR A 238 -9.62 -21.86 -3.94
C TYR A 238 -8.55 -22.93 -4.14
N GLY A 239 -8.63 -23.98 -3.35
CA GLY A 239 -7.74 -25.13 -3.40
C GLY A 239 -8.49 -26.45 -3.51
N THR A 240 -7.73 -27.54 -3.65
CA THR A 240 -8.29 -28.91 -3.82
C THR A 240 -9.01 -29.46 -2.57
N ARG A 241 -8.71 -28.89 -1.39
CA ARG A 241 -9.30 -29.34 -0.12
C ARG A 241 -10.27 -28.31 0.48
N GLY A 242 -10.39 -27.13 -0.11
CA GLY A 242 -11.27 -26.09 0.40
C GLY A 242 -10.90 -24.72 -0.14
N TYR A 243 -11.46 -23.69 0.47
CA TYR A 243 -11.16 -22.31 0.12
C TYR A 243 -11.16 -21.41 1.36
N VAL A 244 -10.56 -20.24 1.24
CA VAL A 244 -10.61 -19.20 2.27
C VAL A 244 -11.26 -17.94 1.71
N GLU A 245 -12.15 -17.33 2.49
CA GLU A 245 -12.72 -16.01 2.24
C GLU A 245 -12.07 -14.98 3.15
N ILE A 246 -11.66 -13.86 2.58
CA ILE A 246 -11.00 -12.76 3.27
C ILE A 246 -11.77 -11.47 2.98
N PRO A 247 -12.82 -11.17 3.77
CA PRO A 247 -13.57 -9.92 3.60
C PRO A 247 -12.69 -8.71 3.80
N GLU A 248 -12.87 -7.67 2.97
CA GLU A 248 -12.11 -6.42 3.00
C GLU A 248 -10.59 -6.66 3.10
N TYR A 249 -10.04 -7.55 2.24
CA TYR A 249 -8.66 -8.06 2.32
C TYR A 249 -7.59 -6.98 2.49
N TRP A 250 -7.79 -5.77 1.96
CA TRP A 250 -6.85 -4.63 2.12
C TRP A 250 -6.82 -4.04 3.55
N LYS A 251 -7.74 -4.46 4.42
CA LYS A 251 -7.82 -4.12 5.85
C LYS A 251 -8.40 -5.29 6.67
N ALA A 252 -8.10 -6.52 6.27
CA ALA A 252 -8.69 -7.75 6.78
C ALA A 252 -8.57 -7.86 8.30
N ARG A 253 -9.71 -8.07 8.97
CA ARG A 253 -9.80 -8.33 10.41
C ARG A 253 -10.21 -9.76 10.71
N LYS A 254 -10.70 -10.48 9.70
CA LYS A 254 -11.07 -11.90 9.77
C LYS A 254 -10.86 -12.60 8.45
N ALA A 255 -10.72 -13.92 8.51
CA ALA A 255 -10.81 -14.81 7.36
C ALA A 255 -11.65 -16.04 7.75
N VAL A 256 -12.35 -16.62 6.78
CA VAL A 256 -13.19 -17.80 6.99
C VAL A 256 -12.66 -18.93 6.12
N PHE A 257 -12.26 -20.02 6.76
CA PHE A 257 -11.76 -21.21 6.09
C PHE A 257 -12.89 -22.23 5.93
N HIS A 258 -13.07 -22.70 4.71
CA HIS A 258 -14.04 -23.72 4.33
C HIS A 258 -13.30 -24.96 3.86
N ILE A 259 -13.02 -25.89 4.76
CA ILE A 259 -12.30 -27.14 4.46
C ILE A 259 -13.33 -28.26 4.24
N LYS A 260 -13.15 -29.02 3.17
CA LYS A 260 -14.05 -30.12 2.83
C LYS A 260 -14.16 -31.12 3.98
N GLY A 261 -15.39 -31.37 4.43
CA GLY A 261 -15.70 -32.31 5.52
C GLY A 261 -15.50 -31.73 6.93
N GLN A 262 -15.29 -30.41 7.05
CA GLN A 262 -15.20 -29.70 8.33
C GLN A 262 -16.20 -28.55 8.36
N ASP A 263 -16.56 -28.10 9.55
CA ASP A 263 -17.31 -26.86 9.72
C ASP A 263 -16.45 -25.66 9.34
N ALA A 264 -17.11 -24.58 8.89
CA ALA A 264 -16.39 -23.36 8.56
C ALA A 264 -15.72 -22.75 9.80
N GLU A 265 -14.44 -22.46 9.70
CA GLU A 265 -13.65 -21.86 10.77
C GLU A 265 -13.37 -20.39 10.50
N THR A 266 -13.68 -19.52 11.46
CA THR A 266 -13.35 -18.10 11.41
C THR A 266 -12.12 -17.82 12.26
N VAL A 267 -11.08 -17.29 11.66
CA VAL A 267 -9.95 -16.65 12.37
C VAL A 267 -10.15 -15.14 12.34
N ALA A 268 -10.01 -14.47 13.48
CA ALA A 268 -10.27 -13.04 13.61
C ALA A 268 -9.23 -12.36 14.49
N TYR A 269 -8.71 -11.23 14.00
CA TYR A 269 -7.76 -10.37 14.69
C TYR A 269 -8.32 -8.94 14.69
N PRO A 270 -9.24 -8.62 15.60
CA PRO A 270 -9.80 -7.29 15.69
C PRO A 270 -8.73 -6.29 16.09
N CYS A 271 -8.68 -5.17 15.40
CA CYS A 271 -7.79 -4.06 15.73
C CYS A 271 -8.51 -2.72 15.52
N GLU A 272 -8.20 -1.74 16.35
CA GLU A 272 -8.73 -0.39 16.22
C GLU A 272 -8.02 0.37 15.10
N HIS A 273 -6.69 0.21 15.00
CA HIS A 273 -5.82 0.90 14.06
C HIS A 273 -4.96 -0.09 13.28
N GLU A 274 -5.39 -0.49 12.08
CA GLU A 274 -4.66 -1.47 11.27
C GLU A 274 -3.25 -1.02 10.84
N LEU A 275 -2.99 0.28 10.78
CA LEU A 275 -1.65 0.82 10.47
C LEU A 275 -0.61 0.57 11.58
N ILE A 276 -1.05 0.16 12.78
CA ILE A 276 -0.14 -0.12 13.89
C ILE A 276 0.87 -1.23 13.54
N TYR A 277 0.45 -2.22 12.79
CA TYR A 277 1.31 -3.34 12.39
C TYR A 277 2.41 -2.90 11.41
N GLU A 278 2.06 -2.02 10.46
CA GLU A 278 3.02 -1.43 9.53
C GLU A 278 4.01 -0.52 10.27
N VAL A 279 3.50 0.36 11.14
CA VAL A 279 4.34 1.28 11.94
C VAL A 279 5.29 0.50 12.85
N ARG A 280 4.83 -0.60 13.46
CA ARG A 280 5.68 -1.51 14.23
C ARG A 280 6.77 -2.13 13.37
N HIS A 281 6.44 -2.61 12.19
CA HIS A 281 7.40 -3.18 11.26
C HIS A 281 8.46 -2.17 10.82
N ILE A 282 8.07 -0.91 10.54
CA ILE A 282 9.02 0.17 10.25
C ILE A 282 10.01 0.33 11.43
N ALA A 283 9.49 0.34 12.66
CA ALA A 283 10.34 0.42 13.86
C ALA A 283 11.35 -0.72 13.96
N GLU A 284 10.91 -1.94 13.68
CA GLU A 284 11.77 -3.14 13.69
C GLU A 284 12.87 -3.04 12.65
N CYS A 285 12.53 -2.60 11.43
CA CYS A 285 13.50 -2.38 10.36
C CYS A 285 14.53 -1.31 10.74
N MET A 286 14.06 -0.14 11.22
CA MET A 286 14.93 0.96 11.60
C MET A 286 15.87 0.58 12.75
N LYS A 287 15.34 -0.04 13.81
CA LYS A 287 16.12 -0.46 14.97
C LYS A 287 17.16 -1.55 14.64
N SER A 288 16.87 -2.40 13.67
CA SER A 288 17.80 -3.44 13.21
C SER A 288 18.78 -2.98 12.13
N GLY A 289 18.75 -1.69 11.76
CA GLY A 289 19.63 -1.12 10.73
C GLY A 289 19.32 -1.61 9.32
N ARG A 290 18.13 -2.14 9.06
CA ARG A 290 17.70 -2.53 7.72
C ARG A 290 17.49 -1.30 6.85
N ARG A 291 17.77 -1.44 5.55
CA ARG A 291 17.57 -0.37 4.56
C ARG A 291 16.30 -0.57 3.72
N THR A 292 15.67 -1.72 3.84
CA THR A 292 14.40 -2.05 3.19
C THR A 292 13.62 -3.05 4.03
N SER A 293 12.32 -3.16 3.77
CA SER A 293 11.46 -4.16 4.40
C SER A 293 11.73 -5.56 3.82
N PRO A 294 11.82 -6.60 4.65
CA PRO A 294 11.86 -7.99 4.17
C PRO A 294 10.47 -8.53 3.79
N VAL A 295 9.40 -7.75 3.99
CA VAL A 295 8.01 -8.11 3.66
C VAL A 295 7.55 -7.37 2.41
N VAL A 296 7.63 -6.04 2.42
CA VAL A 296 7.38 -5.19 1.25
C VAL A 296 8.74 -4.91 0.60
N THR A 297 9.23 -5.88 -0.17
CA THR A 297 10.55 -5.81 -0.79
C THR A 297 10.55 -4.92 -2.03
N GLU A 298 11.74 -4.54 -2.51
CA GLU A 298 11.90 -3.87 -3.80
C GLU A 298 11.21 -4.65 -4.92
N GLU A 299 11.46 -5.97 -4.97
CA GLU A 299 10.93 -6.84 -6.00
C GLU A 299 9.40 -6.83 -6.01
N LEU A 300 8.77 -6.87 -4.82
CA LEU A 300 7.31 -6.82 -4.70
C LEU A 300 6.75 -5.49 -5.18
N SER A 301 7.34 -4.38 -4.75
CA SER A 301 6.92 -3.03 -5.15
C SER A 301 7.07 -2.80 -6.65
N VAL A 302 8.21 -3.20 -7.22
CA VAL A 302 8.47 -3.10 -8.66
C VAL A 302 7.54 -3.99 -9.47
N ALA A 303 7.37 -5.26 -9.09
CA ALA A 303 6.50 -6.21 -9.79
C ALA A 303 5.02 -5.79 -9.73
N GLY A 304 4.58 -5.24 -8.60
CA GLY A 304 3.22 -4.72 -8.44
C GLY A 304 2.89 -3.63 -9.46
N ILE A 305 3.75 -2.62 -9.56
CA ILE A 305 3.57 -1.54 -10.53
C ILE A 305 3.77 -2.04 -11.97
N ALA A 306 4.76 -2.88 -12.25
CA ALA A 306 4.97 -3.42 -13.60
C ALA A 306 3.75 -4.18 -14.14
N ALA A 307 3.06 -4.95 -13.29
CA ALA A 307 1.83 -5.62 -13.67
C ALA A 307 0.71 -4.62 -14.04
N LEU A 308 0.57 -3.53 -13.26
CA LEU A 308 -0.42 -2.49 -13.55
C LEU A 308 -0.05 -1.64 -14.79
N GLU A 309 1.23 -1.34 -15.01
CA GLU A 309 1.72 -0.69 -16.24
C GLU A 309 1.40 -1.53 -17.49
N LYS A 310 1.64 -2.87 -17.41
CA LYS A 310 1.31 -3.78 -18.51
C LYS A 310 -0.18 -3.74 -18.88
N VAL A 311 -1.05 -3.81 -17.85
CA VAL A 311 -2.50 -3.68 -18.07
C VAL A 311 -2.88 -2.32 -18.66
N ALA A 312 -2.30 -1.24 -18.14
CA ALA A 312 -2.60 0.12 -18.59
C ALA A 312 -2.12 0.38 -20.03
N ALA A 313 -1.06 -0.28 -20.47
CA ALA A 313 -0.55 -0.15 -21.85
C ALA A 313 -1.48 -0.78 -22.90
N ASP A 314 -2.31 -1.75 -22.48
CA ASP A 314 -3.30 -2.40 -23.36
C ASP A 314 -4.62 -1.60 -23.44
N TRP A 315 -4.75 -0.49 -22.72
CA TRP A 315 -5.96 0.35 -22.57
C TRP A 315 -5.83 1.69 -23.28
#